data_cbaed801e79d0a6ee2eef1077b98a038
#
_entry.id   cbaed801e79d0a6ee2eef1077b98a038
#
_cell.length_a   1.000
_cell.length_b   1.000
_cell.length_c   1.000
_cell.angle_alpha   90.00
_cell.angle_beta   90.00
_cell.angle_gamma   90.00
#
_symmetry.space_group_name_H-M   'P 1'
#
loop_
_entity.id
_entity.type
_entity.pdbx_description
1 polymer ?
#
loop_
_entity_poly.entity_id
_entity_poly.type
_entity_poly.pdbx_seq_one_letter_code
_entity_poly.pdbx_strand_id
1 'polypeptide(L)'
;MDYGIWTLLPIVVVVAVALKSRRALEPLILGTLLTYIIVDGLSFPIGWMDAFFRVATDQSHQWVFMVCGLFGALIALLGASHGTLGFSRLLERLCRGPRTTLIVTWVMGILIFVDDYLNIMTLSTCMRKLTDRQKVPRETLSYIIDSTGAPVCALLPFSTWAVFFAGLFYAEAGIPELGYGSAINTFCAVIPFIFYAIAAVALVPLLSLGLVPKLGRMKKAYRRVEETGKVYSPESAELNLEDEDDSPAITDCLWDFVLPIGTLIALTIVGGELFLALVAAIAVCFLLYIPRKKLSLTRFCDLAMHGFCNMIPTVAIIFFAFVMQEGMTEIGIAPFVINAVKPILSPAVFPAIAFLVVAALNFTTGSVWGIT
;
A
#
# COMPACT_ATOMS: atom_id res chain seq x y z
N MET A 1 -19.10 28.50 -3.13
CA MET A 1 -18.35 29.76 -3.35
C MET A 1 -17.16 29.42 -4.24
N ASP A 2 -16.78 30.31 -5.15
CA ASP A 2 -15.58 30.08 -5.97
C ASP A 2 -14.38 30.72 -5.27
N TYR A 3 -13.51 29.92 -4.72
CA TYR A 3 -12.30 30.38 -4.01
C TYR A 3 -11.13 30.64 -4.96
N GLY A 4 -11.29 30.37 -6.27
CA GLY A 4 -10.28 30.64 -7.28
C GLY A 4 -8.93 29.96 -6.96
N ILE A 5 -7.83 30.71 -7.08
CA ILE A 5 -6.47 30.19 -6.85
C ILE A 5 -6.22 29.77 -5.38
N TRP A 6 -7.02 30.24 -4.42
CA TRP A 6 -6.90 29.87 -3.02
C TRP A 6 -7.20 28.40 -2.75
N THR A 7 -7.93 27.72 -3.68
CA THR A 7 -8.17 26.27 -3.61
C THR A 7 -6.87 25.45 -3.62
N LEU A 8 -5.80 25.97 -4.24
CA LEU A 8 -4.51 25.30 -4.33
C LEU A 8 -3.63 25.49 -3.08
N LEU A 9 -3.93 26.49 -2.24
CA LEU A 9 -3.08 26.85 -1.11
C LEU A 9 -2.87 25.71 -0.10
N PRO A 10 -3.93 24.98 0.35
CA PRO A 10 -3.75 23.86 1.26
C PRO A 10 -2.84 22.78 0.69
N ILE A 11 -3.00 22.45 -0.59
CA ILE A 11 -2.17 21.45 -1.29
C ILE A 11 -0.69 21.89 -1.30
N VAL A 12 -0.44 23.13 -1.70
CA VAL A 12 0.93 23.69 -1.76
C VAL A 12 1.59 23.65 -0.39
N VAL A 13 0.85 23.98 0.69
CA VAL A 13 1.34 23.91 2.06
C VAL A 13 1.65 22.48 2.48
N VAL A 14 0.75 21.52 2.21
CA VAL A 14 0.97 20.08 2.49
C VAL A 14 2.27 19.61 1.82
N VAL A 15 2.45 19.89 0.52
CA VAL A 15 3.66 19.49 -0.22
C VAL A 15 4.90 20.13 0.35
N ALA A 16 4.90 21.45 0.58
CA ALA A 16 6.06 22.16 1.07
C ALA A 16 6.49 21.67 2.45
N VAL A 17 5.52 21.44 3.36
CA VAL A 17 5.78 20.92 4.70
C VAL A 17 6.23 19.46 4.65
N ALA A 18 5.60 18.61 3.83
CA ALA A 18 5.97 17.20 3.67
C ALA A 18 7.41 17.05 3.15
N LEU A 19 7.78 17.82 2.13
CA LEU A 19 9.15 17.81 1.59
C LEU A 19 10.20 18.25 2.63
N LYS A 20 9.85 19.20 3.50
CA LYS A 20 10.75 19.72 4.54
C LYS A 20 10.82 18.80 5.75
N SER A 21 9.68 18.32 6.24
CA SER A 21 9.59 17.50 7.46
C SER A 21 9.93 16.01 7.20
N ARG A 22 9.79 15.55 5.97
CA ARG A 22 9.85 14.13 5.57
C ARG A 22 8.85 13.26 6.35
N ARG A 23 7.72 13.84 6.74
CA ARG A 23 6.63 13.18 7.47
C ARG A 23 5.33 13.41 6.71
N ALA A 24 4.32 12.53 6.91
CA ALA A 24 3.04 12.61 6.21
C ALA A 24 1.93 13.20 7.08
N LEU A 25 1.90 12.84 8.37
CA LEU A 25 0.76 13.17 9.24
C LEU A 25 0.65 14.68 9.53
N GLU A 26 1.76 15.32 9.93
CA GLU A 26 1.75 16.74 10.30
C GLU A 26 1.38 17.66 9.14
N PRO A 27 1.90 17.45 7.89
CA PRO A 27 1.45 18.22 6.75
C PRO A 27 -0.04 18.09 6.46
N LEU A 28 -0.60 16.86 6.57
CA LEU A 28 -2.02 16.61 6.36
C LEU A 28 -2.89 17.34 7.40
N ILE A 29 -2.49 17.30 8.68
CA ILE A 29 -3.19 18.05 9.74
C ILE A 29 -3.18 19.55 9.43
N LEU A 30 -2.03 20.10 9.06
CA LEU A 30 -1.92 21.53 8.71
C LEU A 30 -2.75 21.87 7.47
N GLY A 31 -2.73 21.00 6.46
CA GLY A 31 -3.54 21.17 5.24
C GLY A 31 -5.02 21.18 5.51
N THR A 32 -5.52 20.23 6.31
CA THR A 32 -6.92 20.17 6.69
C THR A 32 -7.35 21.42 7.47
N LEU A 33 -6.57 21.83 8.45
CA LEU A 33 -6.84 23.06 9.21
C LEU A 33 -6.91 24.29 8.29
N LEU A 34 -5.94 24.42 7.38
CA LEU A 34 -5.91 25.55 6.43
C LEU A 34 -7.11 25.53 5.49
N THR A 35 -7.54 24.35 5.03
CA THR A 35 -8.71 24.19 4.18
C THR A 35 -9.96 24.71 4.89
N TYR A 36 -10.22 24.30 6.13
CA TYR A 36 -11.39 24.73 6.89
C TYR A 36 -11.29 26.20 7.33
N ILE A 37 -10.11 26.77 7.55
CA ILE A 37 -9.93 28.21 7.74
C ILE A 37 -10.37 29.00 6.50
N ILE A 38 -10.10 28.50 5.30
CA ILE A 38 -10.50 29.14 4.05
C ILE A 38 -12.02 29.01 3.83
N VAL A 39 -12.61 27.83 4.12
CA VAL A 39 -14.03 27.55 3.89
C VAL A 39 -14.91 28.26 4.91
N ASP A 40 -14.61 28.13 6.21
CA ASP A 40 -15.47 28.54 7.32
C ASP A 40 -15.00 29.81 8.03
N GLY A 41 -13.81 30.32 7.71
CA GLY A 41 -13.25 31.50 8.34
C GLY A 41 -13.05 31.31 9.86
N LEU A 42 -13.71 32.15 10.66
CA LEU A 42 -13.63 32.07 12.13
C LEU A 42 -14.36 30.85 12.72
N SER A 43 -15.26 30.24 11.98
CA SER A 43 -16.01 29.02 12.39
C SER A 43 -15.25 27.72 12.09
N PHE A 44 -14.03 27.79 11.56
CA PHE A 44 -13.26 26.62 11.14
C PHE A 44 -13.17 25.47 12.17
N PRO A 45 -13.10 25.72 13.51
CA PRO A 45 -13.02 24.62 14.45
C PRO A 45 -14.26 23.73 14.44
N ILE A 46 -15.44 24.32 14.16
CA ILE A 46 -16.71 23.59 14.09
C ILE A 46 -16.74 22.77 12.80
N GLY A 47 -16.51 23.39 11.64
CA GLY A 47 -16.48 22.71 10.34
C GLY A 47 -15.44 21.59 10.29
N TRP A 48 -14.24 21.83 10.84
CA TRP A 48 -13.19 20.81 10.93
C TRP A 48 -13.61 19.64 11.83
N MET A 49 -14.25 19.90 12.96
CA MET A 49 -14.78 18.86 13.85
C MET A 49 -15.91 18.07 13.17
N ASP A 50 -16.80 18.74 12.46
CA ASP A 50 -17.89 18.11 11.72
C ASP A 50 -17.35 17.18 10.61
N ALA A 51 -16.28 17.60 9.92
CA ALA A 51 -15.60 16.75 8.95
C ALA A 51 -14.99 15.48 9.60
N PHE A 52 -14.41 15.62 10.79
CA PHE A 52 -13.95 14.47 11.55
C PHE A 52 -15.06 13.45 11.80
N PHE A 53 -16.23 13.92 12.22
CA PHE A 53 -17.38 13.04 12.47
C PHE A 53 -17.91 12.45 11.17
N ARG A 54 -17.99 13.21 10.08
CA ARG A 54 -18.41 12.67 8.77
C ARG A 54 -17.47 11.56 8.32
N VAL A 55 -16.16 11.80 8.36
CA VAL A 55 -15.14 10.78 8.00
C VAL A 55 -15.20 9.57 8.92
N ALA A 56 -15.36 9.77 10.23
CA ALA A 56 -15.40 8.68 11.20
C ALA A 56 -16.67 7.83 11.11
N THR A 57 -17.79 8.39 10.66
CA THR A 57 -19.08 7.71 10.54
C THR A 57 -19.34 7.13 9.16
N ASP A 58 -18.52 7.47 8.16
CA ASP A 58 -18.66 6.90 6.81
C ASP A 58 -18.29 5.42 6.81
N GLN A 59 -19.17 4.60 6.26
CA GLN A 59 -19.02 3.14 6.27
C GLN A 59 -17.82 2.66 5.46
N SER A 60 -17.50 3.33 4.36
CA SER A 60 -16.36 2.97 3.50
C SER A 60 -15.04 3.28 4.21
N HIS A 61 -14.95 4.43 4.90
CA HIS A 61 -13.78 4.80 5.69
C HIS A 61 -13.58 3.86 6.88
N GLN A 62 -14.66 3.52 7.61
CA GLN A 62 -14.61 2.53 8.70
C GLN A 62 -14.11 1.17 8.21
N TRP A 63 -14.57 0.74 7.04
CA TRP A 63 -14.10 -0.51 6.41
C TRP A 63 -12.59 -0.48 6.19
N VAL A 64 -12.04 0.61 5.63
CA VAL A 64 -10.59 0.76 5.44
C VAL A 64 -9.83 0.70 6.75
N PHE A 65 -10.29 1.41 7.80
CA PHE A 65 -9.63 1.41 9.11
C PHE A 65 -9.60 0.03 9.74
N MET A 66 -10.72 -0.68 9.68
CA MET A 66 -10.83 -2.05 10.23
C MET A 66 -9.97 -3.03 9.46
N VAL A 67 -9.95 -2.96 8.14
CA VAL A 67 -9.11 -3.81 7.28
C VAL A 67 -7.63 -3.57 7.59
N CYS A 68 -7.18 -2.33 7.69
CA CYS A 68 -5.79 -2.02 8.06
C CYS A 68 -5.42 -2.60 9.44
N GLY A 69 -6.29 -2.42 10.43
CA GLY A 69 -6.07 -2.96 11.77
C GLY A 69 -5.99 -4.49 11.79
N LEU A 70 -6.92 -5.17 11.10
CA LEU A 70 -6.94 -6.63 10.99
C LEU A 70 -5.72 -7.19 10.23
N PHE A 71 -5.23 -6.49 9.20
CA PHE A 71 -3.95 -6.84 8.57
C PHE A 71 -2.80 -6.79 9.56
N GLY A 72 -2.72 -5.73 10.38
CA GLY A 72 -1.72 -5.64 11.43
C GLY A 72 -1.79 -6.81 12.41
N ALA A 73 -3.00 -7.18 12.84
CA ALA A 73 -3.22 -8.34 13.70
C ALA A 73 -2.77 -9.65 13.03
N LEU A 74 -3.15 -9.88 11.77
CA LEU A 74 -2.76 -11.07 11.01
C LEU A 74 -1.24 -11.15 10.86
N ILE A 75 -0.56 -10.05 10.52
CA ILE A 75 0.89 -9.97 10.37
C ILE A 75 1.60 -10.31 11.67
N ALA A 76 1.15 -9.76 12.81
CA ALA A 76 1.72 -10.05 14.12
C ALA A 76 1.58 -11.54 14.49
N LEU A 77 0.43 -12.14 14.21
CA LEU A 77 0.18 -13.56 14.44
C LEU A 77 1.04 -14.46 13.55
N LEU A 78 1.17 -14.13 12.26
CA LEU A 78 2.02 -14.86 11.33
C LEU A 78 3.51 -14.77 11.72
N GLY A 79 3.95 -13.58 12.17
CA GLY A 79 5.31 -13.38 12.68
C GLY A 79 5.59 -14.24 13.90
N ALA A 80 4.69 -14.24 14.88
CA ALA A 80 4.84 -14.99 16.12
C ALA A 80 4.75 -16.52 15.95
N SER A 81 4.14 -17.00 14.87
CA SER A 81 4.05 -18.44 14.58
C SER A 81 5.35 -19.04 14.05
N HIS A 82 6.34 -18.21 13.71
CA HIS A 82 7.55 -18.59 12.95
C HIS A 82 7.26 -19.26 11.60
N GLY A 83 5.99 -19.24 11.13
CA GLY A 83 5.59 -19.77 9.83
C GLY A 83 6.29 -19.07 8.66
N THR A 84 6.58 -17.77 8.81
CA THR A 84 7.37 -16.97 7.87
C THR A 84 8.78 -17.51 7.69
N LEU A 85 9.41 -18.06 8.76
CA LEU A 85 10.73 -18.70 8.68
C LEU A 85 10.65 -20.02 7.92
N GLY A 86 9.62 -20.82 8.14
CA GLY A 86 9.38 -22.05 7.37
C GLY A 86 9.20 -21.77 5.87
N PHE A 87 8.46 -20.71 5.55
CA PHE A 87 8.29 -20.26 4.18
C PHE A 87 9.59 -19.71 3.57
N SER A 88 10.35 -18.90 4.31
CA SER A 88 11.66 -18.42 3.90
C SER A 88 12.62 -19.58 3.60
N ARG A 89 12.63 -20.65 4.41
CA ARG A 89 13.47 -21.85 4.16
C ARG A 89 13.08 -22.57 2.87
N LEU A 90 11.79 -22.63 2.53
CA LEU A 90 11.35 -23.14 1.24
C LEU A 90 11.93 -22.30 0.09
N LEU A 91 11.84 -20.99 0.21
CA LEU A 91 12.36 -20.04 -0.79
C LEU A 91 13.89 -20.06 -0.85
N GLU A 92 14.57 -20.34 0.25
CA GLU A 92 16.05 -20.45 0.31
C GLU A 92 16.60 -21.45 -0.70
N ARG A 93 15.88 -22.56 -0.93
CA ARG A 93 16.24 -23.56 -1.93
C ARG A 93 16.22 -23.03 -3.36
N LEU A 94 15.40 -22.01 -3.62
CA LEU A 94 15.27 -21.34 -4.90
C LEU A 94 16.25 -20.15 -5.00
N CYS A 95 16.61 -19.53 -3.88
CA CYS A 95 17.46 -18.35 -3.78
C CYS A 95 18.95 -18.70 -3.75
N ARG A 96 19.46 -19.34 -4.81
CA ARG A 96 20.86 -19.81 -4.87
C ARG A 96 21.90 -18.73 -5.20
N GLY A 97 21.47 -17.51 -5.54
CA GLY A 97 22.34 -16.40 -5.87
C GLY A 97 21.59 -15.09 -5.96
N PRO A 98 22.27 -13.93 -6.06
CA PRO A 98 21.63 -12.61 -6.05
C PRO A 98 20.52 -12.46 -7.10
N ARG A 99 20.77 -12.88 -8.34
CA ARG A 99 19.80 -12.76 -9.46
C ARG A 99 18.57 -13.63 -9.23
N THR A 100 18.78 -14.89 -8.83
CA THR A 100 17.67 -15.83 -8.56
C THR A 100 16.83 -15.34 -7.39
N THR A 101 17.46 -14.79 -6.34
CA THR A 101 16.74 -14.21 -5.19
C THR A 101 15.85 -13.04 -5.61
N LEU A 102 16.36 -12.11 -6.46
CA LEU A 102 15.58 -11.00 -6.96
C LEU A 102 14.41 -11.45 -7.83
N ILE A 103 14.63 -12.45 -8.70
CA ILE A 103 13.54 -13.01 -9.54
C ILE A 103 12.52 -13.75 -8.68
N VAL A 104 12.94 -14.52 -7.69
CA VAL A 104 12.02 -15.18 -6.75
C VAL A 104 11.19 -14.13 -5.99
N THR A 105 11.82 -13.03 -5.53
CA THR A 105 11.10 -11.92 -4.88
C THR A 105 10.04 -11.34 -5.82
N TRP A 106 10.38 -11.10 -7.07
CA TRP A 106 9.46 -10.58 -8.08
C TRP A 106 8.29 -11.53 -8.35
N VAL A 107 8.56 -12.83 -8.53
CA VAL A 107 7.51 -13.84 -8.73
C VAL A 107 6.58 -13.90 -7.53
N MET A 108 7.14 -13.88 -6.31
CA MET A 108 6.34 -13.84 -5.08
C MET A 108 5.48 -12.57 -4.99
N GLY A 109 6.02 -11.42 -5.42
CA GLY A 109 5.28 -10.16 -5.49
C GLY A 109 4.09 -10.23 -6.44
N ILE A 110 4.19 -10.99 -7.53
CA ILE A 110 3.07 -11.23 -8.43
C ILE A 110 2.07 -12.22 -7.83
N LEU A 111 2.55 -13.26 -7.14
CA LEU A 111 1.66 -14.29 -6.57
C LEU A 111 0.83 -13.76 -5.39
N ILE A 112 1.35 -12.79 -4.63
CA ILE A 112 0.66 -12.15 -3.50
C ILE A 112 -0.03 -10.86 -3.99
N PHE A 113 -0.91 -10.99 -4.95
CA PHE A 113 -1.54 -9.86 -5.67
C PHE A 113 -2.83 -9.34 -5.03
N VAL A 114 -3.35 -10.00 -4.01
CA VAL A 114 -4.69 -9.73 -3.47
C VAL A 114 -4.79 -8.32 -2.92
N ASP A 115 -3.74 -7.89 -2.20
CA ASP A 115 -3.67 -6.61 -1.55
C ASP A 115 -2.21 -6.13 -1.46
N ASP A 116 -1.97 -4.84 -1.64
CA ASP A 116 -0.63 -4.25 -1.64
C ASP A 116 0.01 -4.23 -0.24
N TYR A 117 -0.74 -3.98 0.83
CA TYR A 117 -0.22 -4.05 2.20
C TYR A 117 0.22 -5.47 2.56
N LEU A 118 -0.60 -6.46 2.21
CA LEU A 118 -0.24 -7.87 2.39
C LEU A 118 1.02 -8.22 1.63
N ASN A 119 1.12 -7.78 0.37
CA ASN A 119 2.30 -7.98 -0.48
C ASN A 119 3.56 -7.41 0.18
N ILE A 120 3.54 -6.11 0.51
CA ILE A 120 4.66 -5.38 1.09
C ILE A 120 5.14 -6.06 2.38
N MET A 121 4.22 -6.35 3.30
CA MET A 121 4.55 -6.90 4.61
C MET A 121 5.08 -8.34 4.52
N THR A 122 4.46 -9.15 3.68
CA THR A 122 4.89 -10.54 3.49
C THR A 122 6.27 -10.63 2.85
N LEU A 123 6.48 -9.90 1.75
CA LEU A 123 7.77 -9.91 1.06
C LEU A 123 8.88 -9.30 1.89
N SER A 124 8.63 -8.17 2.59
CA SER A 124 9.63 -7.56 3.46
C SER A 124 10.07 -8.52 4.57
N THR A 125 9.15 -9.24 5.17
CA THR A 125 9.46 -10.20 6.25
C THR A 125 10.17 -11.44 5.72
N CYS A 126 9.66 -12.05 4.64
CA CYS A 126 10.18 -13.33 4.14
C CYS A 126 11.50 -13.18 3.37
N MET A 127 11.65 -12.09 2.59
CA MET A 127 12.77 -11.95 1.65
C MET A 127 13.94 -11.17 2.22
N ARG A 128 13.75 -10.37 3.31
CA ARG A 128 14.84 -9.56 3.89
C ARG A 128 16.07 -10.37 4.25
N LYS A 129 15.91 -11.44 5.03
CA LYS A 129 17.03 -12.31 5.44
C LYS A 129 17.70 -12.99 4.25
N LEU A 130 16.92 -13.40 3.23
CA LEU A 130 17.43 -14.05 2.03
C LEU A 130 18.22 -13.08 1.15
N THR A 131 17.73 -11.86 0.96
CA THR A 131 18.45 -10.82 0.20
C THR A 131 19.70 -10.35 0.92
N ASP A 132 19.67 -10.19 2.24
CA ASP A 132 20.84 -9.82 3.05
C ASP A 132 21.96 -10.87 2.94
N ARG A 133 21.63 -12.17 3.01
CA ARG A 133 22.59 -13.28 2.80
C ARG A 133 23.23 -13.25 1.43
N GLN A 134 22.49 -12.85 0.41
CA GLN A 134 22.98 -12.72 -0.98
C GLN A 134 23.67 -11.38 -1.26
N LYS A 135 23.93 -10.57 -0.22
CA LYS A 135 24.55 -9.25 -0.32
C LYS A 135 23.85 -8.33 -1.32
N VAL A 136 22.52 -8.42 -1.38
CA VAL A 136 21.68 -7.50 -2.15
C VAL A 136 21.35 -6.29 -1.27
N PRO A 137 21.54 -5.05 -1.77
CA PRO A 137 21.14 -3.85 -1.02
C PRO A 137 19.65 -3.88 -0.70
N ARG A 138 19.27 -3.49 0.53
CA ARG A 138 17.86 -3.41 0.95
C ARG A 138 17.04 -2.43 0.12
N GLU A 139 17.68 -1.41 -0.45
CA GLU A 139 17.06 -0.50 -1.41
C GLU A 139 16.58 -1.23 -2.67
N THR A 140 17.26 -2.29 -3.09
CA THR A 140 16.81 -3.12 -4.22
C THR A 140 15.59 -3.95 -3.85
N LEU A 141 15.58 -4.52 -2.64
CA LEU A 141 14.41 -5.24 -2.13
C LEU A 141 13.20 -4.30 -2.04
N SER A 142 13.38 -3.10 -1.46
CA SER A 142 12.32 -2.09 -1.37
C SER A 142 11.79 -1.69 -2.75
N TYR A 143 12.67 -1.52 -3.74
CA TYR A 143 12.27 -1.22 -5.12
C TYR A 143 11.42 -2.34 -5.72
N ILE A 144 11.78 -3.60 -5.52
CA ILE A 144 11.00 -4.74 -6.04
C ILE A 144 9.64 -4.82 -5.38
N ILE A 145 9.60 -4.67 -4.05
CA ILE A 145 8.35 -4.70 -3.27
C ILE A 145 7.41 -3.58 -3.71
N ASP A 146 7.92 -2.36 -3.84
CA ASP A 146 7.16 -1.20 -4.31
C ASP A 146 6.63 -1.40 -5.73
N SER A 147 7.48 -1.92 -6.64
CA SER A 147 7.12 -2.16 -8.04
C SER A 147 6.19 -3.37 -8.24
N THR A 148 6.01 -4.23 -7.25
CA THR A 148 5.12 -5.42 -7.31
C THR A 148 3.94 -5.34 -6.35
N GLY A 149 3.92 -4.43 -5.41
CA GLY A 149 2.78 -4.23 -4.52
C GLY A 149 1.59 -3.62 -5.28
N ALA A 150 1.42 -2.32 -5.20
CA ALA A 150 0.32 -1.61 -5.85
C ALA A 150 0.25 -1.82 -7.38
N PRO A 151 1.37 -1.82 -8.16
CA PRO A 151 1.30 -2.05 -9.59
C PRO A 151 0.70 -3.40 -9.98
N VAL A 152 1.04 -4.49 -9.29
CA VAL A 152 0.46 -5.82 -9.57
C VAL A 152 -1.02 -5.85 -9.19
N CYS A 153 -1.39 -5.25 -8.05
CA CYS A 153 -2.80 -5.13 -7.65
C CYS A 153 -3.62 -4.36 -8.70
N ALA A 154 -3.05 -3.33 -9.33
CA ALA A 154 -3.72 -2.58 -10.38
C ALA A 154 -3.81 -3.34 -11.72
N LEU A 155 -2.99 -4.36 -11.95
CA LEU A 155 -3.00 -5.14 -13.20
C LEU A 155 -3.87 -6.41 -13.12
N LEU A 156 -4.15 -6.91 -11.93
CA LEU A 156 -4.89 -8.15 -11.75
C LEU A 156 -6.33 -7.88 -11.33
N PRO A 157 -7.34 -8.35 -12.10
CA PRO A 157 -8.75 -7.96 -11.93
C PRO A 157 -9.42 -8.51 -10.66
N PHE A 158 -8.71 -9.30 -9.86
CA PHE A 158 -9.23 -9.95 -8.63
C PHE A 158 -8.57 -9.38 -7.35
N SER A 159 -7.86 -8.26 -7.46
CA SER A 159 -7.29 -7.56 -6.32
C SER A 159 -8.31 -6.62 -5.66
N THR A 160 -8.02 -6.17 -4.43
CA THR A 160 -8.83 -5.17 -3.73
C THR A 160 -8.97 -3.88 -4.53
N TRP A 161 -7.88 -3.42 -5.13
CA TRP A 161 -7.85 -2.21 -5.95
C TRP A 161 -8.64 -2.36 -7.25
N ALA A 162 -8.52 -3.52 -7.91
CA ALA A 162 -9.26 -3.78 -9.14
C ALA A 162 -10.77 -3.77 -8.92
N VAL A 163 -11.24 -4.40 -7.84
CA VAL A 163 -12.67 -4.41 -7.47
C VAL A 163 -13.16 -3.00 -7.18
N PHE A 164 -12.39 -2.22 -6.43
CA PHE A 164 -12.71 -0.84 -6.10
C PHE A 164 -12.79 0.05 -7.36
N PHE A 165 -11.75 0.07 -8.19
CA PHE A 165 -11.75 0.87 -9.42
C PHE A 165 -12.78 0.40 -10.45
N ALA A 166 -13.03 -0.91 -10.53
CA ALA A 166 -14.08 -1.44 -11.39
C ALA A 166 -15.45 -0.87 -11.00
N GLY A 167 -15.74 -0.79 -9.71
CA GLY A 167 -16.96 -0.18 -9.19
C GLY A 167 -17.07 1.30 -9.56
N LEU A 168 -16.00 2.06 -9.32
CA LEU A 168 -15.95 3.49 -9.66
C LEU A 168 -16.17 3.74 -11.15
N PHE A 169 -15.42 3.04 -12.01
CA PHE A 169 -15.54 3.23 -13.46
C PHE A 169 -16.93 2.86 -13.97
N TYR A 170 -17.51 1.79 -13.46
CA TYR A 170 -18.83 1.33 -13.89
C TYR A 170 -19.99 2.23 -13.41
N ALA A 171 -19.75 3.00 -12.33
CA ALA A 171 -20.71 3.97 -11.81
C ALA A 171 -20.79 5.26 -12.66
N GLU A 172 -19.77 5.52 -13.50
CA GLU A 172 -19.75 6.71 -14.34
C GLU A 172 -20.79 6.66 -15.47
N ALA A 173 -21.46 7.78 -15.69
CA ALA A 173 -22.49 7.91 -16.71
C ALA A 173 -21.95 7.57 -18.12
N GLY A 174 -22.65 6.70 -18.84
CA GLY A 174 -22.27 6.29 -20.19
C GLY A 174 -21.32 5.07 -20.24
N ILE A 175 -20.65 4.69 -19.17
CA ILE A 175 -19.79 3.49 -19.18
C ILE A 175 -20.61 2.20 -19.29
N PRO A 176 -21.75 2.00 -18.58
CA PRO A 176 -22.60 0.82 -18.80
C PRO A 176 -23.09 0.67 -20.24
N GLU A 177 -23.27 1.78 -20.96
CA GLU A 177 -23.73 1.82 -22.35
C GLU A 177 -22.67 1.35 -23.37
N LEU A 178 -21.38 1.31 -22.95
CA LEU A 178 -20.28 0.79 -23.81
C LEU A 178 -20.32 -0.72 -24.02
N GLY A 179 -21.25 -1.45 -23.38
CA GLY A 179 -21.52 -2.85 -23.67
C GLY A 179 -20.53 -3.86 -23.05
N TYR A 180 -19.70 -3.46 -22.09
CA TYR A 180 -18.80 -4.40 -21.37
C TYR A 180 -19.55 -5.36 -20.43
N GLY A 181 -20.78 -5.10 -20.09
CA GLY A 181 -21.68 -5.99 -19.36
C GLY A 181 -21.45 -6.08 -17.85
N SER A 182 -20.26 -5.75 -17.35
CA SER A 182 -19.96 -5.74 -15.90
C SER A 182 -18.82 -4.82 -15.54
N ALA A 183 -18.74 -4.43 -14.26
CA ALA A 183 -17.66 -3.60 -13.70
C ALA A 183 -16.28 -4.24 -13.93
N ILE A 184 -16.15 -5.55 -13.67
CA ILE A 184 -14.89 -6.27 -13.86
C ILE A 184 -14.45 -6.29 -15.33
N ASN A 185 -15.37 -6.51 -16.26
CA ASN A 185 -15.07 -6.49 -17.69
C ASN A 185 -14.63 -5.09 -18.16
N THR A 186 -15.27 -4.05 -17.64
CA THR A 186 -14.87 -2.66 -17.88
C THR A 186 -13.43 -2.42 -17.39
N PHE A 187 -13.11 -2.87 -16.18
CA PHE A 187 -11.76 -2.76 -15.64
C PHE A 187 -10.74 -3.54 -16.49
N CYS A 188 -11.06 -4.77 -16.89
CA CYS A 188 -10.20 -5.58 -17.77
C CYS A 188 -9.88 -4.87 -19.09
N ALA A 189 -10.84 -4.12 -19.66
CA ALA A 189 -10.61 -3.33 -20.85
C ALA A 189 -9.65 -2.15 -20.63
N VAL A 190 -9.54 -1.65 -19.40
CA VAL A 190 -8.61 -0.55 -19.02
C VAL A 190 -7.20 -1.05 -18.73
N ILE A 191 -7.01 -2.29 -18.27
CA ILE A 191 -5.69 -2.84 -17.88
C ILE A 191 -4.58 -2.57 -18.91
N PRO A 192 -4.77 -2.76 -20.24
CA PRO A 192 -3.71 -2.50 -21.22
C PRO A 192 -3.21 -1.06 -21.27
N PHE A 193 -3.97 -0.12 -20.72
CA PHE A 193 -3.65 1.31 -20.67
C PHE A 193 -3.01 1.76 -19.37
N ILE A 194 -2.84 0.85 -18.40
CA ILE A 194 -2.16 1.13 -17.12
C ILE A 194 -0.64 1.02 -17.33
N PHE A 195 -0.11 1.90 -18.20
CA PHE A 195 1.28 1.83 -18.65
C PHE A 195 2.31 1.87 -17.54
N TYR A 196 2.07 2.67 -16.48
CA TYR A 196 2.97 2.76 -15.35
C TYR A 196 3.13 1.41 -14.65
N ALA A 197 2.03 0.76 -14.31
CA ALA A 197 2.06 -0.52 -13.61
C ALA A 197 2.72 -1.62 -14.48
N ILE A 198 2.40 -1.67 -15.78
CA ILE A 198 3.04 -2.58 -16.73
C ILE A 198 4.55 -2.36 -16.78
N ALA A 199 4.97 -1.10 -16.92
CA ALA A 199 6.39 -0.73 -16.97
C ALA A 199 7.10 -1.04 -15.64
N ALA A 200 6.50 -0.72 -14.50
CA ALA A 200 7.06 -0.97 -13.18
C ALA A 200 7.33 -2.46 -12.95
N VAL A 201 6.33 -3.31 -13.20
CA VAL A 201 6.45 -4.77 -13.03
C VAL A 201 7.45 -5.36 -14.02
N ALA A 202 7.48 -4.90 -15.28
CA ALA A 202 8.38 -5.40 -16.33
C ALA A 202 9.85 -4.97 -16.13
N LEU A 203 10.10 -3.81 -15.51
CA LEU A 203 11.45 -3.34 -15.24
C LEU A 203 12.18 -4.16 -14.17
N VAL A 204 11.46 -4.75 -13.22
CA VAL A 204 12.06 -5.54 -12.13
C VAL A 204 12.88 -6.72 -12.65
N PRO A 205 12.35 -7.63 -13.49
CA PRO A 205 13.16 -8.74 -14.01
C PRO A 205 14.31 -8.26 -14.90
N LEU A 206 14.14 -7.18 -15.68
CA LEU A 206 15.20 -6.61 -16.50
C LEU A 206 16.36 -6.10 -15.64
N LEU A 207 16.06 -5.39 -14.56
CA LEU A 207 17.07 -4.93 -13.59
C LEU A 207 17.71 -6.11 -12.84
N SER A 208 16.93 -7.10 -12.44
CA SER A 208 17.37 -8.27 -11.70
C SER A 208 18.34 -9.16 -12.52
N LEU A 209 18.07 -9.28 -13.81
CA LEU A 209 18.93 -9.99 -14.76
C LEU A 209 20.17 -9.17 -15.17
N GLY A 210 20.21 -7.88 -14.87
CA GLY A 210 21.31 -6.97 -15.24
C GLY A 210 21.23 -6.46 -16.68
N LEU A 211 20.08 -6.56 -17.33
CA LEU A 211 19.83 -6.03 -18.69
C LEU A 211 19.68 -4.50 -18.68
N VAL A 212 19.25 -3.94 -17.57
CA VAL A 212 19.15 -2.49 -17.37
C VAL A 212 20.24 -2.04 -16.38
N PRO A 213 20.97 -0.95 -16.68
CA PRO A 213 22.04 -0.45 -15.82
C PRO A 213 21.48 0.10 -14.51
N LYS A 214 22.18 -0.15 -13.42
CA LYS A 214 21.87 0.45 -12.12
C LYS A 214 22.23 1.93 -12.16
N LEU A 215 21.25 2.81 -11.90
CA LEU A 215 21.42 4.26 -11.98
C LEU A 215 21.28 4.94 -10.60
N GLY A 216 21.78 6.16 -10.49
CA GLY A 216 21.54 7.04 -9.35
C GLY A 216 21.83 6.42 -7.98
N ARG A 217 20.83 6.44 -7.09
CA ARG A 217 20.93 5.91 -5.73
C ARG A 217 21.11 4.39 -5.69
N MET A 218 20.51 3.66 -6.62
CA MET A 218 20.67 2.21 -6.73
C MET A 218 22.13 1.83 -6.97
N LYS A 219 22.82 2.51 -7.90
CA LYS A 219 24.24 2.28 -8.16
C LYS A 219 25.09 2.55 -6.92
N LYS A 220 24.77 3.62 -6.15
CA LYS A 220 25.46 3.94 -4.89
C LYS A 220 25.24 2.85 -3.83
N ALA A 221 24.03 2.30 -3.73
CA ALA A 221 23.71 1.22 -2.79
C ALA A 221 24.52 -0.06 -3.09
N TYR A 222 24.60 -0.48 -4.34
CA TYR A 222 25.43 -1.61 -4.73
C TYR A 222 26.91 -1.38 -4.45
N ARG A 223 27.43 -0.20 -4.79
CA ARG A 223 28.83 0.15 -4.49
C ARG A 223 29.12 0.13 -2.98
N ARG A 224 28.20 0.64 -2.14
CA ARG A 224 28.34 0.54 -0.68
C ARG A 224 28.46 -0.92 -0.24
N VAL A 225 27.64 -1.83 -0.75
CA VAL A 225 27.71 -3.26 -0.41
C VAL A 225 29.03 -3.87 -0.85
N GLU A 226 29.53 -3.54 -2.03
CA GLU A 226 30.83 -3.99 -2.54
C GLU A 226 32.00 -3.50 -1.68
N GLU A 227 31.99 -2.22 -1.26
CA GLU A 227 33.06 -1.60 -0.49
C GLU A 227 33.03 -1.95 1.01
N THR A 228 31.83 -2.03 1.61
CA THR A 228 31.69 -2.13 3.07
C THR A 228 31.03 -3.42 3.56
N GLY A 229 30.44 -4.21 2.67
CA GLY A 229 29.62 -5.39 2.99
C GLY A 229 28.26 -5.06 3.63
N LYS A 230 27.95 -3.78 3.90
CA LYS A 230 26.71 -3.35 4.56
C LYS A 230 25.56 -3.24 3.56
N VAL A 231 24.51 -4.04 3.76
CA VAL A 231 23.34 -4.11 2.88
C VAL A 231 22.33 -2.97 3.10
N TYR A 232 22.45 -2.20 4.18
CA TYR A 232 21.61 -1.06 4.53
C TYR A 232 22.41 0.24 4.62
N SER A 233 21.74 1.38 4.49
CA SER A 233 22.38 2.69 4.63
C SER A 233 22.60 3.05 6.12
N PRO A 234 23.58 3.91 6.44
CA PRO A 234 23.79 4.37 7.82
C PRO A 234 22.55 5.03 8.41
N GLU A 235 21.77 5.74 7.58
CA GLU A 235 20.52 6.41 7.98
C GLU A 235 19.43 5.41 8.37
N SER A 236 19.48 4.18 7.82
CA SER A 236 18.54 3.09 8.13
C SER A 236 19.03 2.17 9.24
N ALA A 237 20.22 2.42 9.80
CA ALA A 237 20.77 1.57 10.85
C ALA A 237 19.94 1.60 12.13
N GLU A 238 19.34 2.76 12.46
CA GLU A 238 18.46 2.94 13.62
C GLU A 238 17.12 2.18 13.48
N LEU A 239 16.67 1.97 12.23
CA LEU A 239 15.47 1.19 11.91
C LEU A 239 15.77 -0.32 11.84
N ASN A 240 17.03 -0.68 11.97
CA ASN A 240 17.46 -2.05 12.08
C ASN A 240 17.19 -2.53 13.51
N LEU A 241 15.91 -2.70 13.83
CA LEU A 241 15.52 -3.47 15.00
C LEU A 241 16.19 -4.83 14.80
N GLU A 242 17.21 -5.12 15.58
CA GLU A 242 17.78 -6.44 15.67
C GLU A 242 16.60 -7.38 15.89
N ASP A 243 16.44 -8.35 15.01
CA ASP A 243 15.48 -9.41 15.25
C ASP A 243 16.02 -10.15 16.50
N GLU A 244 15.62 -9.67 17.68
CA GLU A 244 15.75 -10.40 18.95
C GLU A 244 14.87 -11.65 18.88
N ASP A 245 15.22 -12.58 18.03
CA ASP A 245 14.57 -13.87 17.97
C ASP A 245 15.58 -15.01 17.80
N ASP A 246 16.47 -15.10 18.77
CA ASP A 246 17.05 -16.36 19.19
C ASP A 246 16.11 -17.10 20.17
N SER A 247 14.80 -16.98 19.99
CA SER A 247 13.84 -17.83 20.69
C SER A 247 14.04 -19.27 20.21
N PRO A 248 14.18 -20.26 21.14
CA PRO A 248 14.43 -21.64 20.77
C PRO A 248 13.33 -22.15 19.85
N ALA A 249 13.73 -22.83 18.80
CA ALA A 249 12.94 -23.35 17.71
C ALA A 249 11.61 -23.99 18.14
N ILE A 250 10.55 -23.20 18.10
CA ILE A 250 9.20 -23.75 17.93
C ILE A 250 9.17 -24.27 16.50
N THR A 251 8.84 -25.54 16.32
CA THR A 251 8.89 -26.25 15.04
C THR A 251 8.33 -25.40 13.91
N ASP A 252 9.23 -24.91 13.04
CA ASP A 252 8.87 -24.10 11.86
C ASP A 252 7.93 -24.92 10.99
N CYS A 253 6.68 -24.54 10.94
CA CYS A 253 5.68 -25.19 10.11
C CYS A 253 5.27 -24.27 8.99
N LEU A 254 5.65 -24.62 7.76
CA LEU A 254 5.24 -23.92 6.55
C LEU A 254 3.71 -23.69 6.49
N TRP A 255 2.95 -24.67 6.96
CA TRP A 255 1.49 -24.63 6.95
C TRP A 255 0.90 -23.53 7.85
N ASP A 256 1.63 -23.10 8.88
CA ASP A 256 1.18 -22.00 9.76
C ASP A 256 1.20 -20.63 9.06
N PHE A 257 1.92 -20.54 7.96
CA PHE A 257 1.93 -19.37 7.09
C PHE A 257 1.02 -19.57 5.87
N VAL A 258 1.17 -20.72 5.18
CA VAL A 258 0.51 -20.96 3.89
C VAL A 258 -1.01 -21.10 4.05
N LEU A 259 -1.50 -21.74 5.13
CA LEU A 259 -2.94 -21.94 5.31
C LEU A 259 -3.70 -20.63 5.59
N PRO A 260 -3.28 -19.76 6.53
CA PRO A 260 -3.95 -18.47 6.72
C PRO A 260 -3.91 -17.59 5.47
N ILE A 261 -2.76 -17.46 4.82
CA ILE A 261 -2.62 -16.67 3.59
C ILE A 261 -3.41 -17.28 2.45
N GLY A 262 -3.36 -18.61 2.27
CA GLY A 262 -4.14 -19.32 1.27
C GLY A 262 -5.66 -19.15 1.49
N THR A 263 -6.12 -19.17 2.73
CA THR A 263 -7.52 -18.89 3.09
C THR A 263 -7.90 -17.45 2.72
N LEU A 264 -7.05 -16.49 3.08
CA LEU A 264 -7.27 -15.08 2.73
C LEU A 264 -7.44 -14.93 1.21
N ILE A 265 -6.47 -15.43 0.43
CA ILE A 265 -6.48 -15.35 -1.03
C ILE A 265 -7.72 -16.04 -1.61
N ALA A 266 -7.98 -17.30 -1.20
CA ALA A 266 -9.10 -18.08 -1.73
C ALA A 266 -10.45 -17.42 -1.47
N LEU A 267 -10.69 -16.93 -0.23
CA LEU A 267 -11.96 -16.29 0.13
C LEU A 267 -12.10 -14.92 -0.53
N THR A 268 -11.03 -14.16 -0.71
CA THR A 268 -11.09 -12.87 -1.42
C THR A 268 -11.46 -13.10 -2.89
N ILE A 269 -10.87 -14.10 -3.55
CA ILE A 269 -11.18 -14.41 -4.95
C ILE A 269 -12.63 -14.95 -5.12
N VAL A 270 -13.05 -15.85 -4.24
CA VAL A 270 -14.37 -16.52 -4.37
C VAL A 270 -15.50 -15.65 -3.82
N GLY A 271 -15.26 -14.96 -2.70
CA GLY A 271 -16.29 -14.20 -1.99
C GLY A 271 -16.33 -12.70 -2.33
N GLY A 272 -15.27 -12.14 -2.91
CA GLY A 272 -15.15 -10.72 -3.20
C GLY A 272 -15.08 -9.79 -1.96
N GLU A 273 -15.02 -10.36 -0.75
CA GLU A 273 -15.11 -9.67 0.53
C GLU A 273 -13.82 -9.83 1.34
N LEU A 274 -12.94 -8.82 1.25
CA LEU A 274 -11.64 -8.83 1.93
C LEU A 274 -11.75 -8.85 3.46
N PHE A 275 -12.71 -8.11 4.02
CA PHE A 275 -12.92 -8.06 5.46
C PHE A 275 -13.22 -9.45 6.04
N LEU A 276 -14.17 -10.15 5.44
CA LEU A 276 -14.53 -11.53 5.83
C LEU A 276 -13.37 -12.50 5.66
N ALA A 277 -12.61 -12.35 4.56
CA ALA A 277 -11.43 -13.18 4.29
C ALA A 277 -10.34 -12.98 5.35
N LEU A 278 -10.11 -11.74 5.82
CA LEU A 278 -9.18 -11.43 6.93
C LEU A 278 -9.62 -12.06 8.25
N VAL A 279 -10.90 -11.92 8.60
CA VAL A 279 -11.45 -12.55 9.81
C VAL A 279 -11.30 -14.06 9.76
N ALA A 280 -11.57 -14.67 8.61
CA ALA A 280 -11.39 -16.11 8.40
C ALA A 280 -9.91 -16.52 8.49
N ALA A 281 -8.98 -15.75 7.93
CA ALA A 281 -7.54 -16.01 8.04
C ALA A 281 -7.07 -15.95 9.51
N ILE A 282 -7.53 -14.97 10.29
CA ILE A 282 -7.24 -14.88 11.73
C ILE A 282 -7.85 -16.07 12.48
N ALA A 283 -9.06 -16.49 12.12
CA ALA A 283 -9.68 -17.69 12.71
C ALA A 283 -8.88 -18.96 12.37
N VAL A 284 -8.34 -19.07 11.16
CA VAL A 284 -7.42 -20.18 10.80
C VAL A 284 -6.15 -20.12 11.64
N CYS A 285 -5.56 -18.94 11.88
CA CYS A 285 -4.42 -18.79 12.79
C CYS A 285 -4.80 -19.30 14.21
N PHE A 286 -5.97 -18.94 14.70
CA PHE A 286 -6.47 -19.41 15.99
C PHE A 286 -6.56 -20.94 16.05
N LEU A 287 -7.20 -21.56 15.06
CA LEU A 287 -7.37 -23.02 14.97
C LEU A 287 -6.05 -23.77 14.78
N LEU A 288 -5.03 -23.14 14.20
CA LEU A 288 -3.73 -23.75 14.01
C LEU A 288 -2.82 -23.60 15.24
N TYR A 289 -2.83 -22.42 15.89
CA TYR A 289 -1.83 -22.11 16.91
C TYR A 289 -2.24 -22.53 18.31
N ILE A 290 -3.53 -22.37 18.69
CA ILE A 290 -4.01 -22.69 20.03
C ILE A 290 -4.03 -24.21 20.28
N PRO A 291 -4.68 -25.06 19.43
CA PRO A 291 -4.72 -26.51 19.67
C PRO A 291 -3.33 -27.17 19.64
N ARG A 292 -2.42 -26.61 18.84
CA ARG A 292 -1.04 -27.09 18.76
C ARG A 292 -0.14 -26.55 19.87
N LYS A 293 -0.69 -25.80 20.82
CA LYS A 293 0.02 -25.18 21.95
C LYS A 293 1.19 -24.29 21.54
N LYS A 294 1.15 -23.75 20.31
CA LYS A 294 2.16 -22.80 19.83
C LYS A 294 2.03 -21.45 20.53
N LEU A 295 0.79 -21.00 20.72
CA LEU A 295 0.46 -19.81 21.47
C LEU A 295 -0.60 -20.13 22.52
N SER A 296 -0.53 -19.47 23.69
CA SER A 296 -1.65 -19.44 24.63
C SER A 296 -2.72 -18.50 24.14
N LEU A 297 -3.97 -18.68 24.57
CA LEU A 297 -5.09 -17.80 24.21
C LEU A 297 -4.77 -16.33 24.55
N THR A 298 -4.26 -16.07 25.75
CA THR A 298 -3.87 -14.73 26.18
C THR A 298 -2.84 -14.13 25.23
N ARG A 299 -1.76 -14.88 24.93
CA ARG A 299 -0.70 -14.41 24.05
C ARG A 299 -1.20 -14.16 22.61
N PHE A 300 -2.13 -14.98 22.12
CA PHE A 300 -2.77 -14.79 20.82
C PHE A 300 -3.54 -13.47 20.76
N CYS A 301 -4.38 -13.20 21.78
CA CYS A 301 -5.14 -11.94 21.86
C CYS A 301 -4.20 -10.72 22.00
N ASP A 302 -3.18 -10.83 22.85
CA ASP A 302 -2.20 -9.75 23.04
C ASP A 302 -1.46 -9.41 21.73
N LEU A 303 -1.02 -10.43 21.00
CA LEU A 303 -0.35 -10.26 19.70
C LEU A 303 -1.28 -9.66 18.64
N ALA A 304 -2.51 -10.16 18.55
CA ALA A 304 -3.50 -9.62 17.63
C ALA A 304 -3.79 -8.14 17.93
N MET A 305 -3.98 -7.80 19.21
CA MET A 305 -4.21 -6.43 19.65
C MET A 305 -2.98 -5.55 19.38
N HIS A 306 -1.79 -6.03 19.73
CA HIS A 306 -0.55 -5.30 19.47
C HIS A 306 -0.34 -5.04 17.95
N GLY A 307 -0.59 -6.05 17.12
CA GLY A 307 -0.53 -5.90 15.66
C GLY A 307 -1.54 -4.88 15.14
N PHE A 308 -2.77 -4.91 15.64
CA PHE A 308 -3.80 -3.92 15.32
C PHE A 308 -3.35 -2.51 15.71
N CYS A 309 -2.86 -2.33 16.93
CA CYS A 309 -2.38 -1.03 17.42
C CYS A 309 -1.17 -0.51 16.64
N ASN A 310 -0.30 -1.38 16.12
CA ASN A 310 0.83 -0.98 15.29
C ASN A 310 0.41 -0.32 13.97
N MET A 311 -0.86 -0.52 13.52
CA MET A 311 -1.41 0.15 12.35
C MET A 311 -2.02 1.53 12.65
N ILE A 312 -2.16 1.92 13.91
CA ILE A 312 -2.74 3.23 14.27
C ILE A 312 -2.05 4.42 13.57
N PRO A 313 -0.71 4.50 13.47
CA PRO A 313 -0.09 5.61 12.76
C PRO A 313 -0.48 5.66 11.27
N THR A 314 -0.60 4.51 10.62
CA THR A 314 -1.05 4.40 9.22
C THR A 314 -2.52 4.81 9.10
N VAL A 315 -3.37 4.31 9.98
CA VAL A 315 -4.80 4.66 10.03
C VAL A 315 -4.98 6.16 10.28
N ALA A 316 -4.17 6.78 11.15
CA ALA A 316 -4.20 8.22 11.38
C ALA A 316 -3.86 9.03 10.11
N ILE A 317 -2.86 8.60 9.35
CA ILE A 317 -2.51 9.24 8.06
C ILE A 317 -3.70 9.13 7.08
N ILE A 318 -4.28 7.95 6.94
CA ILE A 318 -5.44 7.71 6.06
C ILE A 318 -6.65 8.54 6.53
N PHE A 319 -6.90 8.60 7.83
CA PHE A 319 -7.98 9.40 8.39
C PHE A 319 -7.85 10.89 8.02
N PHE A 320 -6.67 11.47 8.23
CA PHE A 320 -6.43 12.87 7.85
C PHE A 320 -6.42 13.09 6.34
N ALA A 321 -6.06 12.09 5.55
CA ALA A 321 -6.19 12.15 4.11
C ALA A 321 -7.68 12.24 3.69
N PHE A 322 -8.57 11.47 4.32
CA PHE A 322 -10.02 11.59 4.09
C PHE A 322 -10.60 12.93 4.56
N VAL A 323 -10.14 13.44 5.72
CA VAL A 323 -10.54 14.80 6.16
C VAL A 323 -10.06 15.87 5.18
N MET A 324 -8.85 15.69 4.61
CA MET A 324 -8.34 16.56 3.56
C MET A 324 -9.18 16.48 2.29
N GLN A 325 -9.55 15.27 1.86
CA GLN A 325 -10.42 15.04 0.70
C GLN A 325 -11.76 15.72 0.86
N GLU A 326 -12.41 15.54 2.02
CA GLU A 326 -13.68 16.20 2.36
C GLU A 326 -13.55 17.72 2.21
N GLY A 327 -12.56 18.32 2.86
CA GLY A 327 -12.31 19.75 2.78
C GLY A 327 -11.95 20.24 1.37
N MET A 328 -11.21 19.46 0.60
CA MET A 328 -10.87 19.78 -0.79
C MET A 328 -12.10 19.72 -1.70
N THR A 329 -13.05 18.84 -1.40
CA THR A 329 -14.34 18.79 -2.08
C THR A 329 -15.18 20.04 -1.77
N GLU A 330 -15.24 20.44 -0.50
CA GLU A 330 -15.95 21.65 -0.07
C GLU A 330 -15.38 22.94 -0.67
N ILE A 331 -14.04 23.04 -0.75
CA ILE A 331 -13.36 24.20 -1.36
C ILE A 331 -13.49 24.25 -2.90
N GLY A 332 -13.93 23.14 -3.52
CA GLY A 332 -14.19 23.07 -4.96
C GLY A 332 -12.93 22.89 -5.82
N ILE A 333 -11.96 22.06 -5.36
CA ILE A 333 -10.72 21.82 -6.13
C ILE A 333 -10.98 21.22 -7.50
N ALA A 334 -11.89 20.23 -7.61
CA ALA A 334 -12.16 19.54 -8.85
C ALA A 334 -12.74 20.48 -9.93
N PRO A 335 -13.80 21.27 -9.67
CA PRO A 335 -14.27 22.29 -10.63
C PRO A 335 -13.18 23.29 -11.02
N PHE A 336 -12.35 23.73 -10.08
CA PHE A 336 -11.26 24.66 -10.36
C PHE A 336 -10.24 24.06 -11.33
N VAL A 337 -9.76 22.86 -11.07
CA VAL A 337 -8.80 22.17 -11.92
C VAL A 337 -9.38 21.88 -13.30
N ILE A 338 -10.62 21.40 -13.38
CA ILE A 338 -11.33 21.14 -14.65
C ILE A 338 -11.40 22.42 -15.49
N ASN A 339 -11.81 23.53 -14.90
CA ASN A 339 -11.92 24.80 -15.60
C ASN A 339 -10.55 25.35 -16.06
N ALA A 340 -9.50 25.16 -15.25
CA ALA A 340 -8.14 25.58 -15.61
C ALA A 340 -7.55 24.75 -16.75
N VAL A 341 -7.85 23.47 -16.82
CA VAL A 341 -7.29 22.54 -17.83
C VAL A 341 -8.15 22.50 -19.10
N LYS A 342 -9.45 22.78 -19.02
CA LYS A 342 -10.39 22.72 -20.14
C LYS A 342 -9.92 23.43 -21.43
N PRO A 343 -9.26 24.60 -21.39
CA PRO A 343 -8.80 25.28 -22.61
C PRO A 343 -7.67 24.54 -23.35
N ILE A 344 -6.94 23.65 -22.63
CA ILE A 344 -5.76 22.93 -23.14
C ILE A 344 -6.14 21.49 -23.54
N LEU A 345 -7.36 21.04 -23.19
CA LEU A 345 -7.83 19.69 -23.44
C LEU A 345 -8.09 19.46 -24.94
N SER A 346 -7.26 18.58 -25.52
CA SER A 346 -7.58 17.90 -26.78
C SER A 346 -7.58 16.37 -26.54
N PRO A 347 -8.31 15.56 -27.32
CA PRO A 347 -8.33 14.11 -27.14
C PRO A 347 -6.95 13.45 -27.12
N ALA A 348 -6.00 14.01 -27.86
CA ALA A 348 -4.64 13.48 -27.93
C ALA A 348 -3.79 13.80 -26.69
N VAL A 349 -4.01 14.95 -26.06
CA VAL A 349 -3.20 15.45 -24.92
C VAL A 349 -3.83 15.14 -23.59
N PHE A 350 -5.16 14.91 -23.55
CA PHE A 350 -5.92 14.64 -22.36
C PHE A 350 -5.31 13.55 -21.47
N PRO A 351 -4.94 12.35 -21.98
CA PRO A 351 -4.40 11.30 -21.12
C PRO A 351 -3.11 11.71 -20.39
N ALA A 352 -2.24 12.47 -21.08
CA ALA A 352 -0.98 12.93 -20.49
C ALA A 352 -1.22 14.00 -19.41
N ILE A 353 -2.12 14.95 -19.67
CA ILE A 353 -2.48 16.00 -18.71
C ILE A 353 -3.18 15.37 -17.50
N ALA A 354 -4.16 14.48 -17.71
CA ALA A 354 -4.85 13.78 -16.65
C ALA A 354 -3.86 13.01 -15.75
N PHE A 355 -2.91 12.28 -16.36
CA PHE A 355 -1.86 11.58 -15.61
C PHE A 355 -1.04 12.54 -14.73
N LEU A 356 -0.58 13.67 -15.28
CA LEU A 356 0.24 14.64 -14.54
C LEU A 356 -0.56 15.29 -13.39
N VAL A 357 -1.81 15.64 -13.63
CA VAL A 357 -2.69 16.24 -12.62
C VAL A 357 -2.96 15.24 -11.51
N VAL A 358 -3.38 14.02 -11.84
CA VAL A 358 -3.64 12.95 -10.86
C VAL A 358 -2.36 12.60 -10.08
N ALA A 359 -1.22 12.51 -10.74
CA ALA A 359 0.06 12.25 -10.08
C ALA A 359 0.44 13.38 -9.11
N ALA A 360 0.23 14.64 -9.50
CA ALA A 360 0.46 15.78 -8.62
C ALA A 360 -0.49 15.79 -7.41
N LEU A 361 -1.77 15.53 -7.62
CA LEU A 361 -2.77 15.43 -6.56
C LEU A 361 -2.45 14.27 -5.62
N ASN A 362 -2.12 13.09 -6.15
CA ASN A 362 -1.76 11.93 -5.34
C ASN A 362 -0.50 12.17 -4.50
N PHE A 363 0.52 12.79 -5.12
CA PHE A 363 1.73 13.17 -4.39
C PHE A 363 1.45 14.15 -3.24
N THR A 364 0.46 15.02 -3.39
CA THR A 364 0.11 16.05 -2.38
C THR A 364 -0.78 15.51 -1.27
N THR A 365 -1.76 14.69 -1.60
CA THR A 365 -2.69 14.10 -0.62
C THR A 365 -2.08 12.90 0.10
N GLY A 366 -1.06 12.27 -0.48
CA GLY A 366 -0.45 11.06 0.06
C GLY A 366 -1.40 9.85 0.07
N SER A 367 -2.56 9.97 -0.56
CA SER A 367 -3.58 8.93 -0.59
C SER A 367 -4.24 8.85 -1.97
N VAL A 368 -4.33 7.63 -2.49
CA VAL A 368 -5.08 7.36 -3.72
C VAL A 368 -6.58 7.57 -3.50
N TRP A 369 -7.06 7.31 -2.28
CA TRP A 369 -8.46 7.46 -1.89
C TRP A 369 -8.98 8.90 -2.01
N GLY A 370 -8.09 9.91 -1.96
CA GLY A 370 -8.46 11.32 -2.08
C GLY A 370 -8.64 11.83 -3.52
N ILE A 371 -8.49 10.97 -4.54
CA ILE A 371 -8.51 11.37 -5.95
C ILE A 371 -9.62 10.64 -6.70
N THR A 372 -10.17 9.62 -6.11
CA THR A 372 -11.30 8.85 -6.64
C THR A 372 -12.62 9.40 -6.17
#